data_d7ab848e31f7b816374a38ca2d009763
#
_entry.id   d7ab848e31f7b816374a38ca2d009763
#
_cell.length_a   1.000
_cell.length_b   1.000
_cell.length_c   1.000
_cell.angle_alpha   90.00
_cell.angle_beta   90.00
_cell.angle_gamma   90.00
#
_symmetry.space_group_name_H-M   'P 1'
#
loop_
_entity.id
_entity.type
_entity.pdbx_description
1 polymer ?
#
loop_
_entity_poly.entity_id
_entity_poly.type
_entity_poly.pdbx_seq_one_letter_code
_entity_poly.pdbx_strand_id
1 'polypeptide(L)'
;MEIQTLKNKAIPILRKAGVRRAALFGSIARSQDRGDSDIDILVELNNESSLLDFVDLKYKLEEGLNRKVDIVEYGAIKKSIREKVLTEQVAIY
;
A
#
# COMPACT_ATOMS: atom_id res chain seq x y z
N MET A 1 11.71 0.83 9.61
CA MET A 1 10.81 -0.32 9.84
C MET A 1 11.12 -1.41 8.84
N GLU A 2 11.27 -2.62 9.31
CA GLU A 2 11.50 -3.75 8.41
C GLU A 2 10.26 -4.05 7.58
N ILE A 3 10.47 -4.53 6.36
CA ILE A 3 9.37 -4.89 5.46
C ILE A 3 8.45 -5.92 6.10
N GLN A 4 9.00 -6.94 6.75
CA GLN A 4 8.18 -7.98 7.38
C GLN A 4 7.31 -7.43 8.51
N THR A 5 7.86 -6.54 9.34
CA THR A 5 7.10 -5.88 10.40
C THR A 5 5.98 -5.04 9.82
N LEU A 6 6.29 -4.30 8.76
CA LEU A 6 5.30 -3.46 8.06
C LEU A 6 4.17 -4.32 7.49
N LYS A 7 4.51 -5.42 6.82
CA LYS A 7 3.50 -6.35 6.28
C LYS A 7 2.61 -6.90 7.39
N ASN A 8 3.22 -7.33 8.49
CA ASN A 8 2.46 -7.92 9.60
C ASN A 8 1.46 -6.93 10.21
N LYS A 9 1.81 -5.66 10.25
CA LYS A 9 0.90 -4.63 10.75
C LYS A 9 -0.16 -4.25 9.73
N ALA A 10 0.17 -4.23 8.45
CA ALA A 10 -0.73 -3.82 7.39
C ALA A 10 -1.78 -4.88 7.04
N ILE A 11 -1.42 -6.16 7.08
CA ILE A 11 -2.30 -7.25 6.66
C ILE A 11 -3.67 -7.22 7.32
N PRO A 12 -3.80 -7.17 8.66
CA PRO A 12 -5.13 -7.17 9.28
C PRO A 12 -5.95 -5.93 8.91
N ILE A 13 -5.31 -4.78 8.74
CA ILE A 13 -5.99 -3.55 8.37
C ILE A 13 -6.53 -3.67 6.94
N LEU A 14 -5.70 -4.16 6.01
CA LEU A 14 -6.08 -4.34 4.62
C LEU A 14 -7.19 -5.39 4.45
N ARG A 15 -7.08 -6.51 5.16
CA ARG A 15 -8.08 -7.58 5.09
C ARG A 15 -9.43 -7.12 5.63
N LYS A 16 -9.42 -6.40 6.74
CA LYS A 16 -10.65 -5.86 7.34
C LYS A 16 -11.34 -4.87 6.41
N ALA A 17 -10.57 -4.13 5.62
CA ALA A 17 -11.10 -3.18 4.64
C ALA A 17 -11.59 -3.86 3.36
N GLY A 18 -11.40 -5.15 3.19
CA GLY A 18 -11.83 -5.88 2.01
C GLY A 18 -10.90 -5.75 0.82
N VAL A 19 -9.65 -5.41 1.06
CA VAL A 19 -8.64 -5.31 -0.01
C VAL A 19 -8.33 -6.71 -0.52
N ARG A 20 -8.45 -6.91 -1.84
CA ARG A 20 -8.21 -8.22 -2.47
C ARG A 20 -6.74 -8.55 -2.60
N ARG A 21 -5.93 -7.54 -2.93
CA ARG A 21 -4.51 -7.71 -3.19
C ARG A 21 -3.79 -6.43 -2.79
N ALA A 22 -2.61 -6.57 -2.21
CA ALA A 22 -1.81 -5.42 -1.81
C ALA A 22 -0.32 -5.70 -1.97
N ALA A 23 0.43 -4.65 -2.26
CA ALA A 23 1.88 -4.73 -2.41
C ALA A 23 2.53 -3.41 -1.99
N LEU A 24 3.78 -3.50 -1.58
CA LEU A 24 4.61 -2.32 -1.34
C LEU A 24 5.27 -1.91 -2.65
N PHE A 25 5.44 -0.60 -2.85
CA PHE A 25 6.21 -0.09 -3.99
C PHE A 25 6.97 1.16 -3.56
N GLY A 26 7.70 1.79 -4.48
CA GLY A 26 8.47 2.98 -4.17
C GLY A 26 9.72 2.70 -3.34
N SER A 27 10.13 3.66 -2.53
CA SER A 27 11.40 3.58 -1.78
C SER A 27 11.46 2.41 -0.81
N ILE A 28 10.36 2.09 -0.13
CA ILE A 28 10.34 0.98 0.83
C ILE A 28 10.57 -0.36 0.11
N ALA A 29 9.99 -0.55 -1.07
CA ALA A 29 10.17 -1.77 -1.85
C ALA A 29 11.59 -1.90 -2.39
N ARG A 30 12.26 -0.78 -2.65
CA ARG A 30 13.64 -0.77 -3.12
C ARG A 30 14.68 -0.75 -2.01
N SER A 31 14.26 -0.91 -0.77
CA SER A 31 15.12 -0.84 0.42
C SER A 31 15.83 0.51 0.57
N GLN A 32 15.18 1.57 0.12
CA GLN A 32 15.70 2.95 0.19
C GLN A 32 14.95 3.80 1.21
N ASP A 33 14.18 3.16 2.08
CA ASP A 33 13.39 3.84 3.09
C ASP A 33 14.31 4.49 4.13
N ARG A 34 14.09 5.79 4.38
CA ARG A 34 14.86 6.57 5.34
C ARG A 34 14.14 6.76 6.68
N GLY A 35 13.01 6.09 6.86
CA GLY A 35 12.24 6.21 8.08
C GLY A 35 11.29 7.39 8.13
N ASP A 36 11.49 8.41 7.31
CA ASP A 36 10.66 9.61 7.25
C ASP A 36 9.90 9.78 5.92
N SER A 37 10.15 8.90 4.95
CA SER A 37 9.44 8.92 3.67
C SER A 37 8.06 8.28 3.80
N ASP A 38 7.17 8.60 2.86
CA ASP A 38 5.85 7.97 2.80
C ASP A 38 5.99 6.50 2.44
N ILE A 39 5.10 5.69 2.99
CA ILE A 39 5.01 4.27 2.60
C ILE A 39 4.03 4.19 1.45
N ASP A 40 4.48 3.65 0.32
CA ASP A 40 3.67 3.52 -0.88
C ASP A 40 3.08 2.12 -0.95
N ILE A 41 1.77 2.02 -1.03
CA ILE A 41 1.04 0.74 -1.05
C ILE A 41 0.12 0.69 -2.26
N LEU A 42 0.27 -0.38 -3.06
CA LEU A 42 -0.67 -0.70 -4.13
C LEU A 42 -1.78 -1.55 -3.56
N VAL A 43 -3.00 -1.26 -3.93
CA VAL A 43 -4.17 -2.02 -3.47
C VAL A 43 -5.12 -2.34 -4.63
N GLU A 44 -5.77 -3.50 -4.54
CA GLU A 44 -6.90 -3.84 -5.37
C GLU A 44 -8.12 -3.92 -4.47
N LEU A 45 -9.02 -2.95 -4.61
CA LEU A 45 -10.23 -2.89 -3.80
C LEU A 45 -11.32 -3.76 -4.42
N ASN A 46 -12.28 -4.18 -3.60
CA ASN A 46 -13.45 -4.87 -4.14
C ASN A 46 -14.37 -3.87 -4.86
N ASN A 47 -15.28 -4.37 -5.68
CA ASN A 47 -16.15 -3.53 -6.51
C ASN A 47 -17.15 -2.69 -5.70
N GLU A 48 -17.34 -3.01 -4.43
CA GLU A 48 -18.27 -2.30 -3.55
C GLU A 48 -17.63 -1.17 -2.78
N SER A 49 -16.31 -1.03 -2.86
CA SER A 49 -15.59 0.02 -2.14
C SER A 49 -15.87 1.39 -2.74
N SER A 50 -16.14 2.35 -1.87
CA SER A 50 -16.39 3.74 -2.24
C SER A 50 -15.11 4.59 -2.05
N LEU A 51 -15.18 5.85 -2.49
CA LEU A 51 -14.10 6.80 -2.23
C LEU A 51 -13.89 7.01 -0.73
N LEU A 52 -14.97 7.00 0.05
CA LEU A 52 -14.87 7.14 1.50
C LEU A 52 -14.16 5.95 2.13
N ASP A 53 -14.39 4.74 1.61
CA ASP A 53 -13.69 3.53 2.06
C ASP A 53 -12.19 3.64 1.78
N PHE A 54 -11.84 4.18 0.63
CA PHE A 54 -10.45 4.40 0.25
C PHE A 54 -9.74 5.37 1.18
N VAL A 55 -10.39 6.50 1.49
CA VAL A 55 -9.84 7.51 2.40
C VAL A 55 -9.71 6.95 3.81
N ASP A 56 -10.72 6.22 4.27
CA ASP A 56 -10.72 5.58 5.59
C ASP A 56 -9.57 4.57 5.71
N LEU A 57 -9.34 3.79 4.68
CA LEU A 57 -8.24 2.83 4.64
C LEU A 57 -6.89 3.53 4.80
N LYS A 58 -6.70 4.64 4.10
CA LYS A 58 -5.47 5.43 4.22
C LYS A 58 -5.21 5.84 5.67
N TYR A 59 -6.23 6.41 6.34
CA TYR A 59 -6.07 6.84 7.71
C TYR A 59 -5.82 5.69 8.68
N LYS A 60 -6.48 4.56 8.48
CA LYS A 60 -6.27 3.38 9.32
C LYS A 60 -4.86 2.83 9.17
N LEU A 61 -4.33 2.82 7.95
CA LEU A 61 -2.96 2.39 7.70
C LEU A 61 -1.96 3.36 8.31
N GLU A 62 -2.20 4.66 8.19
CA GLU A 62 -1.32 5.65 8.79
C GLU A 62 -1.29 5.52 10.32
N GLU A 63 -2.44 5.29 10.93
CA GLU A 63 -2.52 5.08 12.37
C GLU A 63 -1.81 3.78 12.78
N GLY A 64 -2.08 2.70 12.07
CA GLY A 64 -1.50 1.39 12.40
C GLY A 64 0.00 1.30 12.16
N LEU A 65 0.50 2.00 11.14
CA LEU A 65 1.92 1.98 10.78
C LEU A 65 2.70 3.15 11.41
N ASN A 66 1.98 4.11 11.98
CA ASN A 66 2.57 5.33 12.54
C ASN A 66 3.48 6.07 11.56
N ARG A 67 3.06 6.12 10.29
CA ARG A 67 3.75 6.80 9.20
C ARG A 67 2.74 7.27 8.17
N LYS A 68 3.11 8.26 7.38
CA LYS A 68 2.29 8.67 6.25
C LYS A 68 2.27 7.57 5.21
N VAL A 69 1.09 7.31 4.65
CA VAL A 69 0.87 6.25 3.67
C VAL A 69 0.25 6.85 2.42
N ASP A 70 0.78 6.45 1.28
CA ASP A 70 0.22 6.80 -0.02
C ASP A 70 -0.35 5.52 -0.64
N ILE A 71 -1.63 5.53 -0.96
CA ILE A 71 -2.32 4.36 -1.50
C ILE A 71 -2.66 4.61 -2.96
N VAL A 72 -2.32 3.65 -3.81
CA VAL A 72 -2.65 3.70 -5.23
C VAL A 72 -3.32 2.40 -5.62
N GLU A 73 -4.43 2.48 -6.35
CA GLU A 73 -5.06 1.31 -6.91
C GLU A 73 -4.26 0.83 -8.13
N TYR A 74 -4.17 -0.50 -8.31
CA TYR A 74 -3.45 -1.07 -9.44
C TYR A 74 -3.92 -0.48 -10.78
N GLY A 75 -5.23 -0.28 -10.94
CA GLY A 75 -5.78 0.27 -12.18
C GLY A 75 -5.49 1.75 -12.41
N ALA A 76 -5.05 2.47 -11.38
CA ALA A 76 -4.76 3.90 -11.46
C ALA A 76 -3.29 4.20 -11.74
N ILE A 77 -2.44 3.19 -11.84
CA ILE A 77 -1.02 3.41 -12.13
C ILE A 77 -0.88 3.96 -13.56
N LYS A 78 -0.14 5.06 -13.70
CA LYS A 78 0.10 5.65 -15.01
C LYS A 78 0.79 4.64 -15.92
N LYS A 79 0.31 4.57 -17.16
CA LYS A 79 0.80 3.59 -18.14
C LYS A 79 2.31 3.68 -18.34
N SER A 80 2.87 4.88 -18.31
CA SER A 80 4.29 5.12 -18.52
C SER A 80 5.20 4.53 -17.45
N ILE A 81 4.69 4.29 -16.23
CA ILE A 81 5.48 3.76 -15.12
C ILE A 81 4.97 2.42 -14.61
N ARG A 82 3.88 1.92 -15.19
CA ARG A 82 3.22 0.70 -14.69
C ARG A 82 4.14 -0.51 -14.66
N GLU A 83 4.86 -0.75 -15.74
CA GLU A 83 5.75 -1.91 -15.82
C GLU A 83 6.84 -1.86 -14.76
N LYS A 84 7.45 -0.70 -14.57
CA LYS A 84 8.48 -0.51 -13.56
C LYS A 84 7.94 -0.75 -12.15
N VAL A 85 6.79 -0.16 -11.84
CA VAL A 85 6.15 -0.31 -10.51
C VAL A 85 5.81 -1.77 -10.25
N LEU A 86 5.20 -2.46 -11.21
CA LEU A 86 4.80 -3.87 -11.05
C LEU A 86 6.01 -4.79 -10.94
N THR A 87 7.11 -4.47 -11.60
CA THR A 87 8.35 -5.26 -11.52
C THR A 87 9.02 -5.09 -10.16
N GLU A 88 8.99 -3.89 -9.60
CA GLU A 88 9.66 -3.58 -8.32
C GLU A 88 8.79 -3.86 -7.09
N GLN A 89 7.51 -4.14 -7.26
CA GLN A 89 6.60 -4.32 -6.12
C GLN A 89 7.01 -5.52 -5.25
N VAL A 90 6.72 -5.39 -3.96
CA VAL A 90 6.88 -6.47 -2.99
C VAL A 90 5.50 -6.82 -2.44
N ALA A 91 5.01 -8.00 -2.74
CA ALA A 91 3.67 -8.40 -2.35
C ALA A 91 3.48 -8.40 -0.83
N ILE A 92 2.35 -7.85 -0.37
CA ILE A 92 1.90 -7.99 1.01
C ILE A 92 1.05 -9.26 1.10
N TYR A 93 0.07 -9.38 0.21
CA TYR A 93 -0.66 -10.63 -0.03
C TYR A 93 -1.42 -10.57 -1.34
#